data_a7e9157b123d3b7007c785e491569fa8
#
_entry.id   a7e9157b123d3b7007c785e491569fa8
#
_cell.length_a   1.000
_cell.length_b   1.000
_cell.length_c   1.000
_cell.angle_alpha   90.00
_cell.angle_beta   90.00
_cell.angle_gamma   90.00
#
_symmetry.space_group_name_H-M   'P 1'
#
loop_
_entity.id
_entity.type
_entity.pdbx_description
1 polymer ?
#
loop_
_entity_poly.entity_id
_entity_poly.type
_entity_poly.pdbx_seq_one_letter_code
_entity_poly.pdbx_strand_id
1 'polypeptide(L)'
;MTDTDDDRRQSIALFRYGVIAELVQWPEGRQGLYARIEEKAARDYTIPASTRTRIAAETIRHWLKAYRKGGFEALLPKPRADRGQVRRLPAAVAEALLATKEANPALSVQLVIREARARPDVPDELPLPPATVHRLLARHGLMDKVKGEVGDADRRRFAFAAAGELWMSDVMHGPSVVVGERVKRKTYLLAFLDDATRVIPHAAFALSENTRSFLPVLKLAIEKRGLPQRLYVDNGANYRSRHLALVCAKLGIALIHARPYRPQGKGKIERWFQSVRGQLLTRLAAEDTASLEALNRRLATWIEGEYHHRPHRGLDGATPLEQWARTGETVRF
;
A
#
# COMPACT_ATOMS: atom_id res chain seq x y z
N MET A 1 25.18 2.42 -15.98
CA MET A 1 25.08 3.90 -16.00
C MET A 1 24.40 4.25 -17.31
N THR A 2 23.24 4.87 -17.26
CA THR A 2 22.47 5.19 -18.45
C THR A 2 23.01 6.50 -19.05
N ASP A 3 23.03 6.65 -20.38
CA ASP A 3 23.45 7.82 -21.16
C ASP A 3 22.95 9.16 -20.57
N THR A 4 21.74 9.18 -20.08
CA THR A 4 21.09 10.33 -19.42
C THR A 4 21.73 10.81 -18.09
N ASP A 5 22.44 9.96 -17.35
CA ASP A 5 23.07 10.35 -16.06
C ASP A 5 24.45 10.99 -16.33
N ASP A 6 25.12 10.58 -17.38
CA ASP A 6 26.42 11.12 -17.81
C ASP A 6 26.23 12.49 -18.47
N ASP A 7 25.25 12.66 -19.34
CA ASP A 7 24.86 13.95 -19.92
C ASP A 7 24.50 14.97 -18.84
N ARG A 8 23.77 14.55 -17.82
CA ARG A 8 23.43 15.39 -16.68
C ARG A 8 24.65 15.83 -15.87
N ARG A 9 25.60 14.92 -15.66
CA ARG A 9 26.84 15.23 -14.93
C ARG A 9 27.71 16.19 -15.72
N GLN A 10 27.83 16.02 -17.04
CA GLN A 10 28.54 16.92 -17.92
C GLN A 10 27.88 18.31 -17.96
N SER A 11 26.56 18.39 -18.08
CA SER A 11 25.83 19.67 -18.05
C SER A 11 26.10 20.46 -16.76
N ILE A 12 26.13 19.78 -15.61
CA ILE A 12 26.47 20.43 -14.32
C ILE A 12 27.94 20.90 -14.31
N ALA A 13 28.86 20.11 -14.81
CA ALA A 13 30.30 20.51 -14.86
C ALA A 13 30.53 21.70 -15.80
N LEU A 14 29.89 21.73 -16.98
CA LEU A 14 29.93 22.85 -17.92
C LEU A 14 29.35 24.13 -17.28
N PHE A 15 28.23 24.03 -16.58
CA PHE A 15 27.65 25.14 -15.84
C PHE A 15 28.64 25.68 -14.77
N ARG A 16 29.24 24.81 -13.95
CA ARG A 16 30.25 25.19 -12.95
C ARG A 16 31.44 25.87 -13.58
N TYR A 17 31.93 25.35 -14.70
CA TYR A 17 33.03 25.98 -15.47
C TYR A 17 32.63 27.34 -15.97
N GLY A 18 31.44 27.51 -16.57
CA GLY A 18 30.94 28.79 -17.09
C GLY A 18 30.93 29.88 -16.00
N VAL A 19 30.56 29.51 -14.73
CA VAL A 19 30.57 30.44 -13.59
C VAL A 19 31.99 30.88 -13.25
N ILE A 20 32.98 29.98 -13.29
CA ILE A 20 34.38 30.25 -12.87
C ILE A 20 35.31 30.63 -14.02
N ALA A 21 34.90 30.53 -15.26
CA ALA A 21 35.78 30.68 -16.44
C ALA A 21 36.65 31.95 -16.43
N GLU A 22 36.06 33.10 -16.11
CA GLU A 22 36.78 34.38 -16.00
C GLU A 22 37.77 34.39 -14.79
N LEU A 23 37.46 33.63 -13.75
CA LEU A 23 38.30 33.56 -12.53
C LEU A 23 39.49 32.61 -12.69
N VAL A 24 39.41 31.66 -13.61
CA VAL A 24 40.50 30.70 -13.89
C VAL A 24 41.74 31.42 -14.37
N GLN A 25 41.58 32.43 -15.22
CA GLN A 25 42.68 33.22 -15.80
C GLN A 25 43.17 34.35 -14.86
N TRP A 26 42.56 34.48 -13.66
CA TRP A 26 42.97 35.50 -12.70
C TRP A 26 44.36 35.17 -12.13
N PRO A 27 45.35 36.08 -12.30
CA PRO A 27 46.70 35.81 -11.82
C PRO A 27 46.75 35.58 -10.33
N GLU A 28 47.59 34.63 -9.89
CA GLU A 28 47.83 34.38 -8.47
C GLU A 28 48.48 35.61 -7.82
N GLY A 29 47.96 36.05 -6.66
CA GLY A 29 48.44 37.23 -5.95
C GLY A 29 47.80 38.54 -6.39
N ARG A 30 47.04 38.62 -7.47
CA ARG A 30 46.35 39.83 -7.90
C ARG A 30 45.18 40.15 -6.98
N GLN A 31 45.15 41.38 -6.41
CA GLN A 31 44.04 41.86 -5.60
C GLN A 31 42.71 41.86 -6.38
N GLY A 32 41.58 41.70 -5.71
CA GLY A 32 40.25 41.84 -6.27
C GLY A 32 39.53 40.51 -6.63
N LEU A 33 40.17 39.34 -6.52
CA LEU A 33 39.55 38.05 -6.79
C LEU A 33 38.31 37.81 -5.88
N TYR A 34 38.40 38.18 -4.61
CA TYR A 34 37.29 38.05 -3.67
C TYR A 34 36.08 38.93 -4.05
N ALA A 35 36.33 40.18 -4.41
CA ALA A 35 35.25 41.09 -4.86
C ALA A 35 34.54 40.52 -6.09
N ARG A 36 35.31 39.95 -7.04
CA ARG A 36 34.73 39.32 -8.25
C ARG A 36 33.94 38.07 -7.96
N ILE A 37 34.34 37.29 -6.97
CA ILE A 37 33.59 36.11 -6.51
C ILE A 37 32.27 36.56 -5.86
N GLU A 38 32.28 37.57 -5.00
CA GLU A 38 31.07 38.13 -4.39
C GLU A 38 30.11 38.72 -5.43
N GLU A 39 30.62 39.42 -6.45
CA GLU A 39 29.81 39.89 -7.59
C GLU A 39 29.11 38.73 -8.29
N LYS A 40 29.84 37.64 -8.55
CA LYS A 40 29.25 36.44 -9.16
C LYS A 40 28.24 35.75 -8.25
N ALA A 41 28.48 35.73 -6.95
CA ALA A 41 27.55 35.13 -5.99
C ALA A 41 26.22 35.90 -5.87
N ALA A 42 26.25 37.21 -6.14
CA ALA A 42 25.06 38.07 -6.15
C ALA A 42 24.18 37.91 -7.40
N ARG A 43 24.67 37.26 -8.47
CA ARG A 43 23.91 37.04 -9.71
C ARG A 43 22.93 35.89 -9.58
N ASP A 44 21.83 35.98 -10.33
CA ASP A 44 20.91 34.85 -10.50
C ASP A 44 21.34 33.95 -11.67
N TYR A 45 21.20 32.65 -11.47
CA TYR A 45 21.60 31.62 -12.42
C TYR A 45 20.48 30.60 -12.65
N THR A 46 20.40 30.07 -13.86
CA THR A 46 19.64 28.86 -14.11
C THR A 46 20.54 27.63 -13.85
N ILE A 47 20.43 27.05 -12.66
CA ILE A 47 21.33 25.97 -12.22
C ILE A 47 20.78 24.62 -12.72
N PRO A 48 21.52 23.85 -13.52
CA PRO A 48 21.07 22.56 -14.02
C PRO A 48 20.67 21.62 -12.87
N ALA A 49 19.50 21.01 -12.98
CA ALA A 49 18.96 20.06 -12.01
C ALA A 49 18.76 20.62 -10.58
N SER A 50 18.54 21.93 -10.44
CA SER A 50 18.28 22.58 -9.14
C SER A 50 17.19 23.63 -9.29
N THR A 51 16.43 23.85 -8.22
CA THR A 51 15.45 24.95 -8.10
C THR A 51 16.08 26.24 -7.52
N ARG A 52 17.35 26.18 -7.11
CA ARG A 52 18.06 27.34 -6.59
C ARG A 52 18.48 28.24 -7.72
N THR A 53 18.45 29.56 -7.50
CA THR A 53 18.88 30.58 -8.47
C THR A 53 20.21 31.23 -8.09
N ARG A 54 20.69 31.07 -6.85
CA ARG A 54 21.92 31.70 -6.36
C ARG A 54 22.95 30.69 -5.90
N ILE A 55 24.21 31.08 -6.00
CA ILE A 55 25.38 30.28 -5.62
C ILE A 55 26.17 31.04 -4.57
N ALA A 56 26.44 30.38 -3.42
CA ALA A 56 27.26 31.01 -2.38
C ALA A 56 28.69 31.25 -2.86
N ALA A 57 29.29 32.37 -2.45
CA ALA A 57 30.69 32.71 -2.79
C ALA A 57 31.68 31.60 -2.44
N GLU A 58 31.47 30.92 -1.31
CA GLU A 58 32.30 29.77 -0.91
C GLU A 58 32.22 28.60 -1.89
N THR A 59 31.04 28.36 -2.47
CA THR A 59 30.85 27.33 -3.51
C THR A 59 31.64 27.65 -4.78
N ILE A 60 31.65 28.94 -5.20
CA ILE A 60 32.42 29.41 -6.35
C ILE A 60 33.93 29.27 -6.09
N ARG A 61 34.39 29.65 -4.89
CA ARG A 61 35.79 29.44 -4.46
C ARG A 61 36.19 27.97 -4.50
N HIS A 62 35.30 27.11 -4.01
CA HIS A 62 35.55 25.66 -4.02
C HIS A 62 35.67 25.10 -5.43
N TRP A 63 34.82 25.52 -6.37
CA TRP A 63 34.93 25.11 -7.78
C TRP A 63 36.20 25.63 -8.42
N LEU A 64 36.59 26.86 -8.19
CA LEU A 64 37.83 27.44 -8.71
C LEU A 64 39.05 26.65 -8.21
N LYS A 65 39.11 26.37 -6.90
CA LYS A 65 40.18 25.58 -6.29
C LYS A 65 40.22 24.15 -6.86
N ALA A 66 39.05 23.51 -7.02
CA ALA A 66 38.95 22.18 -7.60
C ALA A 66 39.46 22.16 -9.05
N TYR A 67 39.04 23.14 -9.87
CA TYR A 67 39.48 23.26 -11.25
C TYR A 67 41.01 23.50 -11.39
N ARG A 68 41.57 24.37 -10.57
CA ARG A 68 43.01 24.62 -10.55
C ARG A 68 43.81 23.40 -10.19
N LYS A 69 43.30 22.50 -9.34
CA LYS A 69 43.93 21.29 -8.91
C LYS A 69 43.81 20.10 -9.88
N GLY A 70 42.67 19.95 -10.53
CA GLY A 70 42.33 18.75 -11.30
C GLY A 70 41.58 18.99 -12.61
N GLY A 71 41.63 20.24 -13.15
CA GLY A 71 41.00 20.58 -14.41
C GLY A 71 39.47 20.39 -14.42
N PHE A 72 38.93 20.25 -15.64
CA PHE A 72 37.49 20.12 -15.85
C PHE A 72 36.89 18.89 -15.15
N GLU A 73 37.61 17.78 -15.10
CA GLU A 73 37.16 16.54 -14.45
C GLU A 73 36.84 16.73 -12.97
N ALA A 74 37.55 17.64 -12.29
CA ALA A 74 37.30 17.96 -10.88
C ALA A 74 35.99 18.71 -10.63
N LEU A 75 35.37 19.25 -11.69
CA LEU A 75 34.06 19.90 -11.64
C LEU A 75 32.88 18.92 -11.81
N LEU A 76 33.15 17.70 -12.25
CA LEU A 76 32.09 16.69 -12.36
C LEU A 76 31.51 16.38 -10.98
N PRO A 77 30.18 16.26 -10.86
CA PRO A 77 29.56 15.82 -9.61
C PRO A 77 30.10 14.43 -9.23
N LYS A 78 30.68 14.32 -8.05
CA LYS A 78 31.10 13.00 -7.54
C LYS A 78 29.83 12.16 -7.27
N PRO A 79 29.80 10.90 -7.74
CA PRO A 79 28.74 10.00 -7.32
C PRO A 79 28.76 9.89 -5.79
N ARG A 80 27.59 9.95 -5.17
CA ARG A 80 27.51 9.72 -3.71
C ARG A 80 28.01 8.30 -3.42
N ALA A 81 28.98 8.15 -2.54
CA ALA A 81 29.49 6.86 -2.12
C ALA A 81 28.44 5.95 -1.45
N ASP A 82 27.33 6.57 -0.99
CA ASP A 82 26.20 5.90 -0.37
C ASP A 82 25.04 5.65 -1.35
N ARG A 83 25.21 5.96 -2.66
CA ARG A 83 24.20 5.68 -3.67
C ARG A 83 24.03 4.16 -3.77
N GLY A 84 22.93 3.68 -3.23
CA GLY A 84 22.66 2.26 -3.23
C GLY A 84 22.81 1.56 -1.88
N GLN A 85 23.37 2.16 -0.85
CA GLN A 85 23.45 1.54 0.47
C GLN A 85 22.29 1.99 1.35
N VAL A 86 21.61 1.02 1.97
CA VAL A 86 20.58 1.28 2.99
C VAL A 86 21.30 1.38 4.33
N ARG A 87 21.88 2.53 4.63
CA ARG A 87 22.71 2.77 5.83
C ARG A 87 22.03 2.44 7.17
N ARG A 88 20.70 2.27 7.17
CA ARG A 88 19.91 2.05 8.38
C ARG A 88 19.52 0.58 8.62
N LEU A 89 19.83 -0.33 7.71
CA LEU A 89 19.53 -1.74 7.87
C LEU A 89 20.81 -2.55 7.95
N PRO A 90 21.03 -3.33 9.04
CA PRO A 90 22.08 -4.31 9.10
C PRO A 90 21.99 -5.32 7.95
N ALA A 91 23.12 -5.84 7.48
CA ALA A 91 23.15 -6.75 6.34
C ALA A 91 22.27 -8.00 6.56
N ALA A 92 22.35 -8.63 7.73
CA ALA A 92 21.51 -9.77 8.08
C ALA A 92 20.01 -9.48 8.00
N VAL A 93 19.58 -8.29 8.44
CA VAL A 93 18.17 -7.88 8.36
C VAL A 93 17.75 -7.62 6.90
N ALA A 94 18.62 -7.04 6.09
CA ALA A 94 18.35 -6.84 4.68
C ALA A 94 18.19 -8.18 3.95
N GLU A 95 19.06 -9.14 4.22
CA GLU A 95 18.98 -10.52 3.69
C GLU A 95 17.69 -11.22 4.14
N ALA A 96 17.31 -11.11 5.42
CA ALA A 96 16.08 -11.67 5.93
C ALA A 96 14.83 -11.11 5.22
N LEU A 97 14.79 -9.79 4.96
CA LEU A 97 13.70 -9.14 4.23
C LEU A 97 13.65 -9.59 2.76
N LEU A 98 14.80 -9.73 2.10
CA LEU A 98 14.89 -10.21 0.73
C LEU A 98 14.44 -11.67 0.64
N ALA A 99 14.99 -12.55 1.46
CA ALA A 99 14.61 -13.97 1.51
C ALA A 99 13.12 -14.17 1.80
N THR A 100 12.53 -13.37 2.70
CA THR A 100 11.10 -13.42 2.98
C THR A 100 10.26 -13.04 1.76
N LYS A 101 10.69 -12.03 1.00
CA LYS A 101 9.99 -11.59 -0.22
C LYS A 101 10.17 -12.56 -1.38
N GLU A 102 11.35 -13.14 -1.54
CA GLU A 102 11.66 -14.16 -2.56
C GLU A 102 10.89 -15.45 -2.32
N ALA A 103 10.81 -15.91 -1.06
CA ALA A 103 10.03 -17.08 -0.70
C ALA A 103 8.53 -16.90 -1.00
N ASN A 104 8.01 -15.68 -0.90
CA ASN A 104 6.63 -15.37 -1.24
C ASN A 104 6.51 -14.00 -1.96
N PRO A 105 6.66 -13.97 -3.28
CA PRO A 105 6.63 -12.73 -4.08
C PRO A 105 5.32 -11.93 -3.97
N ALA A 106 4.22 -12.55 -3.56
CA ALA A 106 2.92 -11.91 -3.43
C ALA A 106 2.75 -11.07 -2.15
N LEU A 107 3.66 -11.18 -1.17
CA LEU A 107 3.57 -10.44 0.08
C LEU A 107 3.69 -8.91 -0.15
N SER A 108 2.83 -8.15 0.53
CA SER A 108 2.99 -6.69 0.62
C SER A 108 4.20 -6.35 1.50
N VAL A 109 4.74 -5.13 1.34
CA VAL A 109 5.87 -4.64 2.16
C VAL A 109 5.62 -4.78 3.66
N GLN A 110 4.40 -4.48 4.11
CA GLN A 110 4.04 -4.60 5.53
C GLN A 110 4.04 -6.06 6.01
N LEU A 111 3.61 -6.99 5.16
CA LEU A 111 3.65 -8.42 5.48
C LEU A 111 5.07 -8.95 5.49
N VAL A 112 5.93 -8.52 4.55
CA VAL A 112 7.35 -8.85 4.57
C VAL A 112 8.00 -8.39 5.88
N ILE A 113 7.72 -7.15 6.32
CA ILE A 113 8.24 -6.64 7.61
C ILE A 113 7.75 -7.51 8.76
N ARG A 114 6.47 -7.85 8.80
CA ARG A 114 5.89 -8.66 9.87
C ARG A 114 6.47 -10.08 9.92
N GLU A 115 6.59 -10.73 8.79
CA GLU A 115 7.15 -12.08 8.71
C GLU A 115 8.65 -12.11 8.97
N ALA A 116 9.39 -11.09 8.51
CA ALA A 116 10.80 -10.95 8.85
C ALA A 116 11.03 -10.74 10.36
N ARG A 117 10.14 -9.99 11.05
CA ARG A 117 10.21 -9.83 12.51
C ARG A 117 9.99 -11.11 13.31
N ALA A 118 9.30 -12.10 12.76
CA ALA A 118 9.16 -13.42 13.39
C ALA A 118 10.44 -14.27 13.34
N ARG A 119 11.47 -13.80 12.64
CA ARG A 119 12.77 -14.50 12.53
C ARG A 119 13.72 -14.05 13.62
N PRO A 120 14.55 -14.96 14.18
CA PRO A 120 15.47 -14.65 15.27
C PRO A 120 16.62 -13.71 14.86
N ASP A 121 16.90 -13.59 13.56
CA ASP A 121 17.94 -12.73 12.98
C ASP A 121 17.50 -11.26 12.77
N VAL A 122 16.23 -10.93 13.08
CA VAL A 122 15.67 -9.58 12.99
C VAL A 122 15.30 -9.05 14.36
N PRO A 123 16.05 -8.10 14.95
CA PRO A 123 15.74 -7.54 16.26
C PRO A 123 14.41 -6.80 16.27
N ASP A 124 13.58 -7.04 17.29
CA ASP A 124 12.24 -6.42 17.42
C ASP A 124 12.30 -4.89 17.55
N GLU A 125 13.33 -4.38 18.22
CA GLU A 125 13.49 -2.94 18.45
C GLU A 125 13.99 -2.17 17.23
N LEU A 126 14.49 -2.86 16.18
CA LEU A 126 15.02 -2.19 14.99
C LEU A 126 13.87 -1.55 14.19
N PRO A 127 13.89 -0.22 13.98
CA PRO A 127 12.87 0.42 13.17
C PRO A 127 12.99 -0.01 11.70
N LEU A 128 11.91 -0.59 11.16
CA LEU A 128 11.79 -1.01 9.76
C LEU A 128 10.74 -0.14 9.03
N PRO A 129 11.07 1.13 8.68
CA PRO A 129 10.13 1.99 7.98
C PRO A 129 9.73 1.37 6.63
N PRO A 130 8.43 1.26 6.31
CA PRO A 130 7.96 0.63 5.07
C PRO A 130 8.57 1.23 3.80
N ALA A 131 8.84 2.55 3.79
CA ALA A 131 9.50 3.22 2.66
C ALA A 131 10.96 2.76 2.46
N THR A 132 11.67 2.42 3.54
CA THR A 132 13.04 1.91 3.48
C THR A 132 13.06 0.48 2.96
N VAL A 133 12.17 -0.36 3.47
CA VAL A 133 12.03 -1.76 3.02
C VAL A 133 11.56 -1.80 1.56
N HIS A 134 10.59 -0.97 1.17
CA HIS A 134 10.15 -0.87 -0.23
C HIS A 134 11.32 -0.54 -1.17
N ARG A 135 12.17 0.44 -0.81
CA ARG A 135 13.34 0.81 -1.62
C ARG A 135 14.38 -0.31 -1.72
N LEU A 136 14.57 -1.08 -0.64
CA LEU A 136 15.42 -2.26 -0.65
C LEU A 136 14.87 -3.29 -1.66
N LEU A 137 13.61 -3.70 -1.51
CA LEU A 137 12.96 -4.69 -2.37
C LEU A 137 12.89 -4.25 -3.84
N ALA A 138 12.56 -2.97 -4.09
CA ALA A 138 12.50 -2.41 -5.45
C ALA A 138 13.86 -2.42 -6.15
N ARG A 139 14.95 -2.16 -5.41
CA ARG A 139 16.31 -2.24 -5.94
C ARG A 139 16.68 -3.65 -6.40
N HIS A 140 16.18 -4.67 -5.71
CA HIS A 140 16.41 -6.06 -6.05
C HIS A 140 15.37 -6.62 -7.06
N GLY A 141 14.55 -5.75 -7.70
CA GLY A 141 13.54 -6.16 -8.68
C GLY A 141 12.35 -6.91 -8.09
N LEU A 142 12.23 -6.95 -6.75
CA LEU A 142 11.19 -7.74 -6.06
C LEU A 142 9.87 -6.98 -5.89
N MET A 143 9.74 -5.79 -6.50
CA MET A 143 8.55 -4.92 -6.40
C MET A 143 7.88 -4.62 -7.74
N ASP A 144 8.25 -5.35 -8.80
CA ASP A 144 7.65 -5.16 -10.12
C ASP A 144 6.17 -5.52 -10.07
N LYS A 145 5.34 -4.48 -10.04
CA LYS A 145 3.90 -4.62 -10.22
C LYS A 145 3.58 -4.51 -11.70
N VAL A 146 2.83 -5.47 -12.20
CA VAL A 146 2.05 -5.28 -13.43
C VAL A 146 1.16 -4.02 -13.20
N LYS A 147 1.45 -2.94 -13.91
CA LYS A 147 0.69 -1.69 -13.84
C LYS A 147 -0.73 -1.93 -14.33
N GLY A 148 -1.69 -1.86 -13.43
CA GLY A 148 -3.09 -1.59 -13.74
C GLY A 148 -3.36 -0.12 -13.41
N GLU A 149 -3.64 0.69 -14.41
CA GLU A 149 -3.99 2.09 -14.25
C GLU A 149 -5.37 2.23 -13.58
N VAL A 150 -5.45 3.01 -12.50
CA VAL A 150 -6.73 3.54 -11.99
C VAL A 150 -6.56 5.03 -11.75
N GLY A 151 -7.21 5.83 -12.59
CA GLY A 151 -7.28 7.27 -12.48
C GLY A 151 -7.96 7.73 -11.18
N ASP A 152 -7.40 8.78 -10.59
CA ASP A 152 -7.85 9.42 -9.36
C ASP A 152 -8.91 10.48 -9.72
N ALA A 153 -10.19 10.10 -9.78
CA ALA A 153 -11.30 11.03 -9.89
C ALA A 153 -11.93 11.22 -8.50
N ASP A 154 -12.18 12.46 -8.17
CA ASP A 154 -12.78 13.00 -6.92
C ASP A 154 -13.81 12.05 -6.27
N ARG A 155 -13.39 11.31 -5.24
CA ARG A 155 -14.21 10.35 -4.49
C ARG A 155 -14.58 10.95 -3.15
N ARG A 156 -15.70 11.68 -3.10
CA ARG A 156 -16.31 12.08 -1.84
C ARG A 156 -16.51 10.83 -0.98
N ARG A 157 -15.87 10.80 0.19
CA ARG A 157 -15.97 9.69 1.14
C ARG A 157 -17.38 9.72 1.74
N PHE A 158 -18.27 8.93 1.19
CA PHE A 158 -19.54 8.64 1.84
C PHE A 158 -19.28 7.60 2.92
N ALA A 159 -19.55 7.91 4.17
CA ALA A 159 -19.45 6.99 5.30
C ALA A 159 -20.62 7.21 6.22
N PHE A 160 -21.27 6.13 6.63
CA PHE A 160 -22.23 6.15 7.73
C PHE A 160 -21.50 6.37 9.06
N ALA A 161 -22.22 6.93 10.03
CA ALA A 161 -21.60 7.36 11.29
C ALA A 161 -21.57 6.21 12.33
N ALA A 162 -22.60 5.38 12.37
CA ALA A 162 -22.74 4.36 13.39
C ALA A 162 -22.70 2.93 12.81
N ALA A 163 -22.23 1.99 13.65
CA ALA A 163 -22.26 0.57 13.35
C ALA A 163 -23.69 0.09 13.07
N GLY A 164 -23.83 -0.84 12.12
CA GLY A 164 -25.14 -1.40 11.77
C GLY A 164 -26.06 -0.50 10.94
N GLU A 165 -25.69 0.74 10.64
CA GLU A 165 -26.48 1.59 9.75
C GLU A 165 -26.51 1.07 8.32
N LEU A 166 -25.37 0.60 7.80
CA LEU A 166 -25.27 0.01 6.47
C LEU A 166 -24.27 -1.13 6.46
N TRP A 167 -24.73 -2.29 6.04
CA TRP A 167 -23.84 -3.37 5.61
C TRP A 167 -23.76 -3.43 4.10
N MET A 168 -22.56 -3.61 3.58
CA MET A 168 -22.32 -3.92 2.17
C MET A 168 -22.10 -5.42 2.04
N SER A 169 -22.61 -6.01 0.97
CA SER A 169 -22.29 -7.39 0.62
C SER A 169 -21.82 -7.51 -0.82
N ASP A 170 -20.87 -8.39 -1.03
CA ASP A 170 -20.32 -8.72 -2.34
C ASP A 170 -19.72 -10.12 -2.34
N VAL A 171 -19.41 -10.63 -3.53
CA VAL A 171 -18.85 -11.96 -3.75
C VAL A 171 -17.50 -11.86 -4.46
N MET A 172 -16.54 -12.64 -3.99
CA MET A 172 -15.21 -12.75 -4.61
C MET A 172 -14.93 -14.23 -4.95
N HIS A 173 -14.36 -14.50 -6.13
CA HIS A 173 -13.83 -15.82 -6.44
C HIS A 173 -12.69 -16.20 -5.48
N GLY A 174 -12.78 -17.36 -4.87
CA GLY A 174 -11.81 -17.91 -3.94
C GLY A 174 -10.92 -19.01 -4.57
N PRO A 175 -10.02 -19.60 -3.76
CA PRO A 175 -9.22 -20.74 -4.19
C PRO A 175 -10.08 -21.98 -4.40
N SER A 176 -9.53 -22.97 -5.08
CA SER A 176 -10.18 -24.29 -5.16
C SER A 176 -9.91 -25.10 -3.90
N VAL A 177 -10.91 -25.84 -3.44
CA VAL A 177 -10.82 -26.78 -2.33
C VAL A 177 -11.12 -28.19 -2.79
N VAL A 178 -10.67 -29.18 -2.04
CA VAL A 178 -11.01 -30.60 -2.30
C VAL A 178 -12.39 -30.88 -1.71
N VAL A 179 -13.24 -31.53 -2.52
CA VAL A 179 -14.58 -31.97 -2.12
C VAL A 179 -14.70 -33.47 -2.43
N GLY A 180 -15.13 -34.25 -1.44
CA GLY A 180 -15.19 -35.71 -1.57
C GLY A 180 -13.81 -36.32 -1.80
N GLU A 181 -13.77 -37.42 -2.61
CA GLU A 181 -12.55 -38.22 -2.79
C GLU A 181 -11.49 -37.65 -3.73
N ARG A 182 -11.32 -36.34 -3.93
CA ARG A 182 -10.27 -35.64 -4.71
C ARG A 182 -10.77 -34.67 -5.79
N VAL A 183 -12.04 -34.33 -5.81
CA VAL A 183 -12.55 -33.34 -6.78
C VAL A 183 -12.22 -31.92 -6.32
N LYS A 184 -11.43 -31.19 -7.09
CA LYS A 184 -11.19 -29.78 -6.84
C LYS A 184 -12.35 -28.92 -7.34
N ARG A 185 -12.94 -28.12 -6.46
CA ARG A 185 -14.02 -27.18 -6.79
C ARG A 185 -13.64 -25.74 -6.42
N LYS A 186 -13.95 -24.81 -7.31
CA LYS A 186 -13.81 -23.37 -7.04
C LYS A 186 -14.73 -22.95 -5.88
N THR A 187 -14.25 -22.01 -5.09
CA THR A 187 -15.04 -21.41 -4.03
C THR A 187 -15.37 -19.96 -4.33
N TYR A 188 -16.40 -19.45 -3.65
CA TYR A 188 -16.90 -18.08 -3.71
C TYR A 188 -16.91 -17.54 -2.29
N LEU A 189 -16.20 -16.45 -2.05
CA LEU A 189 -16.21 -15.76 -0.76
C LEU A 189 -17.39 -14.80 -0.71
N LEU A 190 -18.36 -15.13 0.10
CA LEU A 190 -19.51 -14.29 0.45
C LEU A 190 -19.15 -13.49 1.69
N ALA A 191 -19.31 -12.16 1.67
CA ALA A 191 -18.89 -11.33 2.78
C ALA A 191 -19.86 -10.19 3.04
N PHE A 192 -19.95 -9.79 4.30
CA PHE A 192 -20.60 -8.57 4.77
C PHE A 192 -19.56 -7.66 5.39
N LEU A 193 -19.65 -6.37 5.10
CA LEU A 193 -18.77 -5.33 5.64
C LEU A 193 -19.64 -4.19 6.17
N ASP A 194 -19.43 -3.84 7.42
CA ASP A 194 -20.04 -2.66 8.02
C ASP A 194 -19.39 -1.38 7.51
N ASP A 195 -20.19 -0.46 6.97
CA ASP A 195 -19.72 0.75 6.31
C ASP A 195 -19.00 1.71 7.26
N ALA A 196 -19.50 1.88 8.47
CA ALA A 196 -18.96 2.82 9.45
C ALA A 196 -17.65 2.30 10.08
N THR A 197 -17.63 1.03 10.46
CA THR A 197 -16.58 0.46 11.31
C THR A 197 -15.57 -0.39 10.57
N ARG A 198 -15.84 -0.79 9.33
CA ARG A 198 -15.05 -1.77 8.57
C ARG A 198 -15.03 -3.17 9.19
N VAL A 199 -15.81 -3.42 10.23
CA VAL A 199 -16.00 -4.76 10.77
C VAL A 199 -16.59 -5.66 9.70
N ILE A 200 -16.16 -6.90 9.66
CA ILE A 200 -16.76 -7.98 8.89
C ILE A 200 -17.71 -8.74 9.82
N PRO A 201 -19.01 -8.48 9.76
CA PRO A 201 -19.99 -9.20 10.58
C PRO A 201 -19.86 -10.71 10.43
N HIS A 202 -19.79 -11.18 9.19
CA HIS A 202 -19.40 -12.54 8.84
C HIS A 202 -18.97 -12.62 7.38
N ALA A 203 -18.11 -13.59 7.09
CA ALA A 203 -17.75 -13.99 5.74
C ALA A 203 -17.49 -15.49 5.69
N ALA A 204 -17.83 -16.13 4.60
CA ALA A 204 -17.56 -17.54 4.40
C ALA A 204 -17.34 -17.87 2.91
N PHE A 205 -16.46 -18.83 2.66
CA PHE A 205 -16.35 -19.49 1.36
C PHE A 205 -17.48 -20.51 1.19
N ALA A 206 -18.06 -20.55 0.01
CA ALA A 206 -19.08 -21.50 -0.37
C ALA A 206 -18.74 -22.09 -1.75
N LEU A 207 -19.36 -23.22 -2.11
CA LEU A 207 -19.18 -23.87 -3.42
C LEU A 207 -20.06 -23.26 -4.51
N SER A 208 -20.89 -22.29 -4.17
CA SER A 208 -21.70 -21.52 -5.12
C SER A 208 -22.01 -20.14 -4.56
N GLU A 209 -22.34 -19.20 -5.42
CA GLU A 209 -22.70 -17.83 -5.06
C GLU A 209 -24.24 -17.59 -5.02
N ASN A 210 -25.02 -18.65 -5.04
CA ASN A 210 -26.49 -18.55 -5.08
C ASN A 210 -27.09 -18.13 -3.73
N THR A 211 -28.37 -17.80 -3.73
CA THR A 211 -29.12 -17.38 -2.53
C THR A 211 -29.09 -18.41 -1.40
N ARG A 212 -29.03 -19.73 -1.73
CA ARG A 212 -28.94 -20.80 -0.74
C ARG A 212 -27.63 -20.75 0.04
N SER A 213 -26.54 -20.39 -0.61
CA SER A 213 -25.23 -20.18 0.04
C SER A 213 -25.16 -18.84 0.79
N PHE A 214 -25.86 -17.82 0.30
CA PHE A 214 -25.84 -16.48 0.87
C PHE A 214 -26.59 -16.35 2.20
N LEU A 215 -27.80 -16.92 2.29
CA LEU A 215 -28.66 -16.77 3.48
C LEU A 215 -28.05 -17.31 4.77
N PRO A 216 -27.37 -18.49 4.80
CA PRO A 216 -26.66 -18.94 6.00
C PRO A 216 -25.56 -17.98 6.45
N VAL A 217 -24.82 -17.36 5.51
CA VAL A 217 -23.79 -16.38 5.83
C VAL A 217 -24.39 -15.11 6.42
N LEU A 218 -25.52 -14.63 5.85
CA LEU A 218 -26.28 -13.49 6.40
C LEU A 218 -26.81 -13.81 7.81
N LYS A 219 -27.36 -15.00 8.01
CA LYS A 219 -27.85 -15.43 9.34
C LYS A 219 -26.72 -15.34 10.37
N LEU A 220 -25.57 -15.95 10.11
CA LEU A 220 -24.42 -15.93 11.02
C LEU A 220 -23.89 -14.50 11.24
N ALA A 221 -23.94 -13.63 10.23
CA ALA A 221 -23.56 -12.24 10.37
C ALA A 221 -24.49 -11.52 11.38
N ILE A 222 -25.82 -11.73 11.27
CA ILE A 222 -26.83 -11.15 12.16
C ILE A 222 -26.67 -11.70 13.58
N GLU A 223 -26.49 -13.01 13.75
CA GLU A 223 -26.29 -13.62 15.05
C GLU A 223 -25.04 -13.10 15.77
N LYS A 224 -24.00 -12.77 15.04
CA LYS A 224 -22.74 -12.26 15.60
C LYS A 224 -22.75 -10.76 15.91
N ARG A 225 -23.40 -9.96 15.08
CA ARG A 225 -23.26 -8.49 15.08
C ARG A 225 -24.58 -7.73 15.02
N GLY A 226 -25.72 -8.41 15.25
CA GLY A 226 -27.06 -7.80 15.24
C GLY A 226 -27.58 -7.50 13.85
N LEU A 227 -28.71 -6.81 13.77
CA LEU A 227 -29.45 -6.51 12.55
C LEU A 227 -28.99 -5.17 11.95
N PRO A 228 -28.54 -5.13 10.70
CA PRO A 228 -28.29 -3.85 10.03
C PRO A 228 -29.62 -3.14 9.70
N GLN A 229 -29.57 -1.81 9.66
CA GLN A 229 -30.71 -1.03 9.17
C GLN A 229 -30.87 -1.18 7.65
N ARG A 230 -29.75 -1.25 6.94
CA ARG A 230 -29.69 -1.32 5.47
C ARG A 230 -28.69 -2.37 5.01
N LEU A 231 -29.05 -3.10 3.97
CA LEU A 231 -28.16 -4.03 3.28
C LEU A 231 -27.97 -3.58 1.84
N TYR A 232 -26.77 -3.18 1.48
CA TYR A 232 -26.40 -2.75 0.13
C TYR A 232 -25.77 -3.89 -0.64
N VAL A 233 -26.35 -4.26 -1.77
CA VAL A 233 -25.98 -5.39 -2.63
C VAL A 233 -25.87 -4.94 -4.08
N ASP A 234 -25.22 -5.75 -4.92
CA ASP A 234 -25.25 -5.51 -6.36
C ASP A 234 -26.56 -5.96 -7.02
N ASN A 235 -26.60 -5.87 -8.35
CA ASN A 235 -27.74 -6.34 -9.16
C ASN A 235 -27.58 -7.79 -9.62
N GLY A 236 -26.65 -8.57 -9.07
CA GLY A 236 -26.46 -9.97 -9.39
C GLY A 236 -27.74 -10.79 -9.15
N ALA A 237 -27.88 -11.87 -9.89
CA ALA A 237 -29.06 -12.76 -9.80
C ALA A 237 -29.32 -13.24 -8.35
N ASN A 238 -28.25 -13.46 -7.59
CA ASN A 238 -28.30 -13.89 -6.20
C ASN A 238 -29.05 -12.92 -5.28
N TYR A 239 -28.87 -11.61 -5.52
CA TYR A 239 -29.42 -10.52 -4.70
C TYR A 239 -30.81 -10.08 -5.15
N ARG A 240 -31.25 -10.47 -6.36
CA ARG A 240 -32.62 -10.24 -6.89
C ARG A 240 -33.61 -11.31 -6.46
N SER A 241 -33.20 -12.22 -5.61
CA SER A 241 -34.05 -13.29 -5.10
C SER A 241 -35.21 -12.74 -4.29
N ARG A 242 -36.46 -13.12 -4.66
CA ARG A 242 -37.66 -12.83 -3.88
C ARG A 242 -37.53 -13.32 -2.44
N HIS A 243 -36.82 -14.41 -2.21
CA HIS A 243 -36.58 -14.96 -0.87
C HIS A 243 -35.72 -14.03 -0.01
N LEU A 244 -34.63 -13.48 -0.55
CA LEU A 244 -33.81 -12.50 0.16
C LEU A 244 -34.61 -11.23 0.49
N ALA A 245 -35.38 -10.71 -0.47
CA ALA A 245 -36.23 -9.54 -0.25
C ALA A 245 -37.24 -9.79 0.88
N LEU A 246 -37.88 -10.98 0.92
CA LEU A 246 -38.81 -11.35 1.96
C LEU A 246 -38.14 -11.47 3.34
N VAL A 247 -36.95 -12.07 3.40
CA VAL A 247 -36.17 -12.17 4.65
C VAL A 247 -35.83 -10.78 5.17
N CYS A 248 -35.29 -9.90 4.32
CA CYS A 248 -34.98 -8.53 4.71
C CYS A 248 -36.21 -7.77 5.19
N ALA A 249 -37.34 -7.89 4.47
CA ALA A 249 -38.60 -7.23 4.86
C ALA A 249 -39.11 -7.71 6.23
N LYS A 250 -39.06 -9.02 6.51
CA LYS A 250 -39.48 -9.58 7.82
C LYS A 250 -38.56 -9.14 8.96
N LEU A 251 -37.28 -8.96 8.70
CA LEU A 251 -36.29 -8.50 9.69
C LEU A 251 -36.21 -6.97 9.81
N GLY A 252 -36.97 -6.23 9.01
CA GLY A 252 -36.94 -4.77 8.99
C GLY A 252 -35.61 -4.21 8.44
N ILE A 253 -34.97 -4.93 7.54
CA ILE A 253 -33.73 -4.52 6.85
C ILE A 253 -34.10 -3.90 5.50
N ALA A 254 -33.71 -2.64 5.27
CA ALA A 254 -33.91 -2.01 3.97
C ALA A 254 -32.91 -2.57 2.95
N LEU A 255 -33.38 -3.39 2.01
CA LEU A 255 -32.54 -3.95 0.94
C LEU A 255 -32.36 -2.91 -0.17
N ILE A 256 -31.10 -2.52 -0.43
CA ILE A 256 -30.73 -1.51 -1.42
C ILE A 256 -29.88 -2.15 -2.50
N HIS A 257 -30.33 -2.07 -3.74
CA HIS A 257 -29.57 -2.53 -4.90
C HIS A 257 -28.72 -1.39 -5.48
N ALA A 258 -27.48 -1.69 -5.83
CA ALA A 258 -26.58 -0.76 -6.50
C ALA A 258 -27.19 -0.26 -7.81
N ARG A 259 -27.10 1.04 -8.08
CA ARG A 259 -27.50 1.59 -9.38
C ARG A 259 -26.52 1.10 -10.45
N PRO A 260 -27.01 0.66 -11.63
CA PRO A 260 -26.15 0.29 -12.75
C PRO A 260 -25.17 1.43 -13.07
N TYR A 261 -23.93 1.09 -13.39
CA TYR A 261 -22.87 2.04 -13.78
C TYR A 261 -22.44 3.08 -12.72
N ARG A 262 -22.79 2.90 -11.43
CA ARG A 262 -22.27 3.72 -10.32
C ARG A 262 -21.54 2.86 -9.28
N PRO A 263 -20.25 2.54 -9.47
CA PRO A 263 -19.47 1.66 -8.59
C PRO A 263 -19.11 2.32 -7.25
N GLN A 264 -19.42 3.59 -7.06
CA GLN A 264 -18.99 4.42 -5.92
C GLN A 264 -19.38 3.85 -4.54
N GLY A 265 -20.42 3.01 -4.44
CA GLY A 265 -20.86 2.41 -3.17
C GLY A 265 -20.04 1.21 -2.70
N LYS A 266 -19.30 0.50 -3.56
CA LYS A 266 -18.66 -0.79 -3.23
C LYS A 266 -17.16 -0.72 -2.95
N GLY A 267 -16.50 0.41 -3.15
CA GLY A 267 -15.05 0.53 -3.03
C GLY A 267 -14.46 0.10 -1.68
N LYS A 268 -15.28 0.07 -0.62
CA LYS A 268 -14.83 -0.37 0.71
C LYS A 268 -14.72 -1.89 0.81
N ILE A 269 -15.73 -2.63 0.37
CA ILE A 269 -15.71 -4.11 0.36
C ILE A 269 -14.74 -4.64 -0.70
N GLU A 270 -14.62 -3.97 -1.85
CA GLU A 270 -13.61 -4.30 -2.87
C GLU A 270 -12.18 -4.18 -2.31
N ARG A 271 -11.91 -3.13 -1.53
CA ARG A 271 -10.63 -2.96 -0.84
C ARG A 271 -10.39 -4.04 0.22
N TRP A 272 -11.43 -4.45 0.93
CA TRP A 272 -11.33 -5.57 1.84
C TRP A 272 -10.99 -6.87 1.10
N PHE A 273 -11.60 -7.14 -0.03
CA PHE A 273 -11.24 -8.28 -0.89
C PHE A 273 -9.79 -8.23 -1.38
N GLN A 274 -9.26 -7.03 -1.68
CA GLN A 274 -7.83 -6.87 -1.96
C GLN A 274 -6.97 -7.27 -0.75
N SER A 275 -7.41 -6.94 0.47
CA SER A 275 -6.73 -7.38 1.70
C SER A 275 -6.80 -8.90 1.87
N VAL A 276 -7.94 -9.52 1.62
CA VAL A 276 -8.08 -10.99 1.62
C VAL A 276 -7.10 -11.62 0.63
N ARG A 277 -7.07 -11.16 -0.62
CA ARG A 277 -6.15 -11.67 -1.64
C ARG A 277 -4.69 -11.51 -1.24
N GLY A 278 -4.31 -10.31 -0.79
CA GLY A 278 -2.91 -10.00 -0.51
C GLY A 278 -2.40 -10.46 0.85
N GLN A 279 -3.27 -10.81 1.79
CA GLN A 279 -2.88 -11.10 3.18
C GLN A 279 -3.28 -12.49 3.65
N LEU A 280 -4.42 -13.01 3.20
CA LEU A 280 -4.88 -14.34 3.55
C LEU A 280 -4.53 -15.35 2.47
N LEU A 281 -4.99 -15.13 1.22
CA LEU A 281 -4.85 -16.13 0.15
C LEU A 281 -3.39 -16.39 -0.24
N THR A 282 -2.52 -15.39 -0.11
CA THR A 282 -1.06 -15.55 -0.37
C THR A 282 -0.33 -16.39 0.71
N ARG A 283 -1.00 -16.69 1.82
CA ARG A 283 -0.41 -17.38 2.98
C ARG A 283 -1.11 -18.69 3.29
N LEU A 284 -1.99 -19.16 2.38
CA LEU A 284 -2.66 -20.44 2.54
C LEU A 284 -1.66 -21.59 2.33
N ALA A 285 -1.65 -22.52 3.26
CA ALA A 285 -0.97 -23.79 3.14
C ALA A 285 -1.88 -24.83 2.45
N ALA A 286 -1.33 -25.97 2.10
CA ALA A 286 -2.10 -27.06 1.46
C ALA A 286 -3.25 -27.55 2.35
N GLU A 287 -3.03 -27.60 3.65
CA GLU A 287 -4.01 -28.00 4.66
C GLU A 287 -5.21 -27.04 4.71
N ASP A 288 -4.99 -25.76 4.48
CA ASP A 288 -6.05 -24.74 4.48
C ASP A 288 -7.04 -24.94 3.33
N THR A 289 -6.61 -25.56 2.24
CA THR A 289 -7.44 -25.83 1.06
C THR A 289 -7.85 -27.29 0.93
N ALA A 290 -7.53 -28.11 1.94
CA ALA A 290 -7.89 -29.54 1.97
C ALA A 290 -9.40 -29.78 2.06
N SER A 291 -10.15 -28.83 2.64
CA SER A 291 -11.61 -28.86 2.65
C SER A 291 -12.20 -27.44 2.71
N LEU A 292 -13.50 -27.33 2.48
CA LEU A 292 -14.22 -26.05 2.62
C LEU A 292 -14.22 -25.58 4.09
N GLU A 293 -14.34 -26.52 5.03
CA GLU A 293 -14.32 -26.23 6.47
C GLU A 293 -12.95 -25.72 6.92
N ALA A 294 -11.85 -26.33 6.45
CA ALA A 294 -10.49 -25.88 6.74
C ALA A 294 -10.28 -24.44 6.23
N LEU A 295 -10.70 -24.16 4.99
CA LEU A 295 -10.59 -22.83 4.40
C LEU A 295 -11.41 -21.79 5.18
N ASN A 296 -12.64 -22.12 5.59
CA ASN A 296 -13.49 -21.23 6.39
C ASN A 296 -12.94 -21.01 7.79
N ARG A 297 -12.37 -22.01 8.42
CA ARG A 297 -11.70 -21.89 9.72
C ARG A 297 -10.50 -20.93 9.61
N ARG A 298 -9.68 -21.08 8.58
CA ARG A 298 -8.55 -20.19 8.32
C ARG A 298 -8.98 -18.75 8.06
N LEU A 299 -10.07 -18.56 7.30
CA LEU A 299 -10.67 -17.23 7.07
C LEU A 299 -11.15 -16.60 8.39
N ALA A 300 -11.90 -17.34 9.20
CA ALA A 300 -12.42 -16.84 10.47
C ALA A 300 -11.29 -16.44 11.44
N THR A 301 -10.25 -17.28 11.56
CA THR A 301 -9.06 -16.97 12.37
C THR A 301 -8.37 -15.68 11.89
N TRP A 302 -8.25 -15.49 10.58
CA TRP A 302 -7.65 -14.27 10.03
C TRP A 302 -8.52 -13.03 10.26
N ILE A 303 -9.85 -13.13 10.08
CA ILE A 303 -10.76 -12.00 10.30
C ILE A 303 -10.74 -11.59 11.77
N GLU A 304 -11.01 -12.52 12.67
CA GLU A 304 -11.18 -12.22 14.10
C GLU A 304 -9.82 -11.97 14.79
N GLY A 305 -8.77 -12.72 14.47
CA GLY A 305 -7.47 -12.61 15.12
C GLY A 305 -6.53 -11.56 14.51
N GLU A 306 -6.70 -11.21 13.24
CA GLU A 306 -5.77 -10.31 12.59
C GLU A 306 -6.44 -9.07 12.01
N TYR A 307 -7.45 -9.22 11.13
CA TYR A 307 -8.02 -8.09 10.40
C TYR A 307 -8.72 -7.10 11.32
N HIS A 308 -9.55 -7.59 12.25
CA HIS A 308 -10.32 -6.75 13.16
C HIS A 308 -9.46 -5.97 14.16
N HIS A 309 -8.23 -6.39 14.42
CA HIS A 309 -7.30 -5.77 15.34
C HIS A 309 -6.23 -4.90 14.71
N ARG A 310 -6.29 -4.68 13.38
CA ARG A 310 -5.32 -3.84 12.69
C ARG A 310 -5.79 -2.41 12.55
N PRO A 311 -4.92 -1.43 12.78
CA PRO A 311 -5.18 -0.03 12.47
C PRO A 311 -5.63 0.13 11.01
N HIS A 312 -6.74 0.82 10.79
CA HIS A 312 -7.33 0.99 9.48
C HIS A 312 -7.24 2.44 9.04
N ARG A 313 -6.59 2.70 7.88
CA ARG A 313 -6.40 4.07 7.35
C ARG A 313 -7.72 4.84 7.16
N GLY A 314 -8.80 4.17 6.85
CA GLY A 314 -10.12 4.78 6.67
C GLY A 314 -10.88 5.03 7.98
N LEU A 315 -10.27 4.73 9.14
CA LEU A 315 -10.77 4.94 10.48
C LEU A 315 -9.78 5.79 11.31
N ASP A 316 -8.97 6.62 10.63
CA ASP A 316 -7.97 7.50 11.24
C ASP A 316 -7.01 6.76 12.20
N GLY A 317 -6.71 5.52 11.86
CA GLY A 317 -5.79 4.67 12.63
C GLY A 317 -6.46 3.79 13.69
N ALA A 318 -7.74 3.96 13.97
CA ALA A 318 -8.47 3.02 14.84
C ALA A 318 -8.61 1.64 14.18
N THR A 319 -8.73 0.61 14.99
CA THR A 319 -9.06 -0.74 14.52
C THR A 319 -10.56 -0.87 14.24
N PRO A 320 -11.00 -1.83 13.39
CA PRO A 320 -12.41 -2.10 13.18
C PRO A 320 -13.16 -2.39 14.49
N LEU A 321 -12.60 -3.16 15.41
CA LEU A 321 -13.25 -3.46 16.68
C LEU A 321 -13.34 -2.27 17.63
N GLU A 322 -12.31 -1.43 17.71
CA GLU A 322 -12.38 -0.20 18.49
C GLU A 322 -13.47 0.73 17.95
N GLN A 323 -13.56 0.86 16.62
CA GLN A 323 -14.62 1.67 16.02
C GLN A 323 -16.01 1.08 16.21
N TRP A 324 -16.13 -0.26 16.15
CA TRP A 324 -17.37 -0.96 16.50
C TRP A 324 -17.78 -0.70 17.95
N ALA A 325 -16.85 -0.83 18.90
CA ALA A 325 -17.13 -0.59 20.33
C ALA A 325 -17.60 0.84 20.60
N ARG A 326 -17.07 1.83 19.86
CA ARG A 326 -17.47 3.24 20.00
C ARG A 326 -18.87 3.55 19.45
N THR A 327 -19.34 2.81 18.47
CA THR A 327 -20.54 3.18 17.70
C THR A 327 -21.60 2.07 17.65
N GLY A 328 -21.37 0.94 18.33
CA GLY A 328 -22.22 -0.26 18.27
C GLY A 328 -23.44 -0.27 19.19
N GLU A 329 -23.58 0.72 20.08
CA GLU A 329 -24.69 0.78 21.04
C GLU A 329 -26.07 0.83 20.39
N THR A 330 -26.16 1.32 19.15
CA THR A 330 -27.40 1.47 18.39
C THR A 330 -27.77 0.24 17.55
N VAL A 331 -26.95 -0.80 17.57
CA VAL A 331 -27.21 -2.04 16.81
C VAL A 331 -28.37 -2.81 17.42
N ARG A 332 -29.33 -3.19 16.61
CA ARG A 332 -30.50 -4.02 17.04
C ARG A 332 -30.09 -5.50 17.08
N PHE A 333 -30.53 -6.19 18.09
CA PHE A 333 -30.40 -7.64 18.23
C PHE A 333 -31.75 -8.33 18.18
#